data_b24ee44ea72ae8aef082898aea6b4ef9
#
_entry.id   b24ee44ea72ae8aef082898aea6b4ef9
#
_cell.length_a   1.000
_cell.length_b   1.000
_cell.length_c   1.000
_cell.angle_alpha   90.00
_cell.angle_beta   90.00
_cell.angle_gamma   90.00
#
_symmetry.space_group_name_H-M   'P 1'
#
loop_
_entity.id
_entity.type
_entity.pdbx_description
1 polymer ?
#
loop_
_entity_poly.entity_id
_entity_poly.type
_entity_poly.pdbx_seq_one_letter_code
_entity_poly.pdbx_strand_id
1 'polypeptide(L)'
;MASFGDFPPETPSARLLIVEDDVLLVSSLEELLSDSGFDVVGTVGSAATALSLAEERQPELALIDIRLVGPIDGIELARQLRDRFQIPAIFLSGLADPETRERALLAQPLGFLRKPYRASQVFNTIQRALSAEHI
;
A
#
# COMPACT_ATOMS: atom_id res chain seq x y z
N MET A 1 -7.84 4.62 34.46
CA MET A 1 -7.82 4.42 33.98
C MET A 1 -7.50 4.24 33.21
N ALA A 2 -7.26 4.56 33.16
CA ALA A 2 -7.14 4.43 32.49
C ALA A 2 -6.73 4.03 31.88
N SER A 3 -6.51 4.00 32.06
CA SER A 3 -6.07 3.71 31.52
C SER A 3 -5.64 3.04 30.78
N PHE A 4 -5.34 2.31 30.79
CA PHE A 4 -5.02 1.68 30.00
C PHE A 4 -5.75 1.33 29.07
N GLY A 5 -6.31 0.73 29.24
CA GLY A 5 -7.23 0.46 28.21
C GLY A 5 -7.57 1.68 27.51
N ASP A 6 -6.78 2.59 27.77
CA ASP A 6 -7.06 3.91 27.37
C ASP A 6 -6.36 4.33 26.14
N PHE A 7 -6.16 3.38 25.27
CA PHE A 7 -5.82 3.75 23.93
C PHE A 7 -6.96 4.56 23.41
N PRO A 8 -6.71 5.70 22.80
CA PRO A 8 -7.79 6.48 22.25
C PRO A 8 -8.52 5.59 21.27
N PRO A 9 -9.73 5.15 21.63
CA PRO A 9 -10.49 4.30 20.72
C PRO A 9 -10.85 5.03 19.44
N GLU A 10 -10.72 6.30 19.48
CA GLU A 10 -11.05 7.13 18.34
C GLU A 10 -9.89 7.32 17.39
N THR A 11 -8.70 6.77 17.70
CA THR A 11 -7.62 6.81 16.71
C THR A 11 -8.00 5.89 15.57
N PRO A 12 -8.33 6.45 14.40
CA PRO A 12 -8.80 5.60 13.31
C PRO A 12 -7.67 4.74 12.80
N SER A 13 -8.00 3.51 12.45
CA SER A 13 -7.07 2.65 11.77
C SER A 13 -6.77 3.22 10.40
N ALA A 14 -5.51 3.20 10.01
CA ALA A 14 -5.15 3.66 8.67
C ALA A 14 -5.81 2.76 7.63
N ARG A 15 -6.36 3.38 6.60
CA ARG A 15 -7.09 2.68 5.54
C ARG A 15 -6.15 2.41 4.39
N LEU A 16 -5.98 1.14 4.07
CA LEU A 16 -5.00 0.68 3.10
C LEU A 16 -5.67 0.00 1.91
N LEU A 17 -5.11 0.25 0.72
CA LEU A 17 -5.51 -0.42 -0.50
C LEU A 17 -4.39 -1.36 -0.92
N ILE A 18 -4.73 -2.60 -1.28
CA ILE A 18 -3.76 -3.55 -1.80
C ILE A 18 -4.05 -3.78 -3.28
N VAL A 19 -3.03 -3.60 -4.12
CA VAL A 19 -3.14 -3.83 -5.56
C VAL A 19 -2.14 -4.89 -5.95
N GLU A 20 -2.61 -6.11 -6.09
CA GLU A 20 -1.80 -7.29 -6.32
C GLU A 20 -2.69 -8.37 -6.92
N ASP A 21 -2.23 -9.04 -7.97
CA ASP A 21 -3.06 -10.06 -8.62
C ASP A 21 -2.78 -11.49 -8.15
N ASP A 22 -1.73 -11.70 -7.35
CA ASP A 22 -1.43 -13.02 -6.79
C ASP A 22 -2.34 -13.27 -5.59
N VAL A 23 -3.31 -14.17 -5.76
CA VAL A 23 -4.34 -14.42 -4.75
C VAL A 23 -3.76 -14.86 -3.41
N LEU A 24 -2.75 -15.71 -3.44
CA LEU A 24 -2.14 -16.20 -2.20
C LEU A 24 -1.41 -15.09 -1.46
N LEU A 25 -0.72 -14.26 -2.21
CA LEU A 25 0.01 -13.13 -1.64
C LEU A 25 -0.96 -12.12 -1.05
N VAL A 26 -2.05 -11.82 -1.75
CA VAL A 26 -3.08 -10.91 -1.27
C VAL A 26 -3.68 -11.41 0.03
N SER A 27 -4.05 -12.68 0.08
CA SER A 27 -4.68 -13.27 1.25
C SER A 27 -3.77 -13.18 2.48
N SER A 28 -2.51 -13.51 2.29
CA SER A 28 -1.52 -13.48 3.36
C SER A 28 -1.29 -12.04 3.85
N LEU A 29 -1.16 -11.12 2.93
CA LEU A 29 -0.91 -9.72 3.24
C LEU A 29 -2.12 -9.09 3.93
N GLU A 30 -3.32 -9.38 3.43
CA GLU A 30 -4.55 -8.86 4.02
C GLU A 30 -4.70 -9.32 5.46
N GLU A 31 -4.43 -10.58 5.73
CA GLU A 31 -4.52 -11.12 7.08
C GLU A 31 -3.51 -10.44 8.00
N LEU A 32 -2.28 -10.29 7.52
CA LEU A 32 -1.23 -9.64 8.28
C LEU A 32 -1.60 -8.21 8.66
N LEU A 33 -2.12 -7.46 7.70
CA LEU A 33 -2.46 -6.06 7.92
C LEU A 33 -3.66 -5.92 8.85
N SER A 34 -4.66 -6.76 8.67
CA SER A 34 -5.84 -6.73 9.55
C SER A 34 -5.44 -7.07 10.98
N ASP A 35 -4.57 -8.08 11.15
CA ASP A 35 -4.11 -8.46 12.48
C ASP A 35 -3.29 -7.36 13.13
N SER A 36 -2.66 -6.52 12.33
CA SER A 36 -1.84 -5.40 12.83
C SER A 36 -2.67 -4.15 13.13
N GLY A 37 -3.98 -4.22 12.91
CA GLY A 37 -4.87 -3.11 13.25
C GLY A 37 -5.16 -2.15 12.12
N PHE A 38 -4.68 -2.43 10.91
CA PHE A 38 -4.98 -1.60 9.75
C PHE A 38 -6.32 -2.00 9.14
N ASP A 39 -6.96 -1.05 8.48
CA ASP A 39 -8.23 -1.28 7.80
C ASP A 39 -7.97 -1.43 6.30
N VAL A 40 -8.02 -2.66 5.81
CA VAL A 40 -7.83 -2.91 4.38
C VAL A 40 -9.16 -2.64 3.68
N VAL A 41 -9.25 -1.51 3.02
CA VAL A 41 -10.51 -1.08 2.39
C VAL A 41 -10.75 -1.75 1.05
N GLY A 42 -9.75 -2.39 0.50
CA GLY A 42 -9.93 -3.15 -0.73
C GLY A 42 -8.69 -3.89 -1.15
N THR A 43 -8.89 -5.00 -1.85
CA THR A 43 -7.82 -5.75 -2.49
C THR A 43 -8.25 -5.95 -3.93
N VAL A 44 -7.45 -5.45 -4.86
CA VAL A 44 -7.80 -5.48 -6.27
C VAL A 44 -6.60 -5.96 -7.09
N GLY A 45 -6.88 -6.49 -8.27
CA GLY A 45 -5.83 -7.06 -9.10
C GLY A 45 -5.51 -6.26 -10.34
N SER A 46 -6.14 -5.11 -10.55
CA SER A 46 -5.90 -4.31 -11.74
C SER A 46 -5.88 -2.83 -11.41
N ALA A 47 -5.25 -2.06 -12.29
CA ALA A 47 -5.18 -0.63 -12.12
C ALA A 47 -6.55 0.03 -12.25
N ALA A 48 -7.37 -0.45 -13.16
CA ALA A 48 -8.70 0.14 -13.37
C ALA A 48 -9.56 0.03 -12.12
N THR A 49 -9.59 -1.15 -11.51
CA THR A 49 -10.37 -1.34 -10.28
C THR A 49 -9.76 -0.57 -9.12
N ALA A 50 -8.42 -0.45 -9.10
CA ALA A 50 -7.75 0.32 -8.06
C ALA A 50 -8.16 1.79 -8.11
N LEU A 51 -8.20 2.38 -9.31
CA LEU A 51 -8.57 3.78 -9.46
C LEU A 51 -10.03 4.02 -9.07
N SER A 52 -10.93 3.11 -9.46
CA SER A 52 -12.33 3.21 -9.07
C SER A 52 -12.50 3.14 -7.55
N LEU A 53 -11.80 2.22 -6.93
CA LEU A 53 -11.90 2.04 -5.49
C LEU A 53 -11.26 3.19 -4.74
N ALA A 54 -10.18 3.75 -5.28
CA ALA A 54 -9.52 4.89 -4.68
C ALA A 54 -10.46 6.08 -4.60
N GLU A 55 -11.20 6.33 -5.69
CA GLU A 55 -12.15 7.42 -5.72
C GLU A 55 -13.28 7.20 -4.72
N GLU A 56 -13.77 5.98 -4.65
CA GLU A 56 -14.91 5.63 -3.80
C GLU A 56 -14.56 5.56 -2.32
N ARG A 57 -13.41 4.96 -2.00
CA ARG A 57 -13.07 4.65 -0.61
C ARG A 57 -11.97 5.52 -0.02
N GLN A 58 -11.24 6.22 -0.86
CA GLN A 58 -10.19 7.17 -0.45
C GLN A 58 -9.23 6.59 0.60
N PRO A 59 -8.47 5.55 0.24
CA PRO A 59 -7.48 5.00 1.17
C PRO A 59 -6.38 6.01 1.44
N GLU A 60 -5.68 5.81 2.56
CA GLU A 60 -4.60 6.69 2.96
C GLU A 60 -3.26 6.27 2.37
N LEU A 61 -3.16 5.00 1.97
CA LEU A 61 -1.92 4.45 1.45
C LEU A 61 -2.26 3.24 0.59
N ALA A 62 -1.50 3.05 -0.48
CA ALA A 62 -1.69 1.90 -1.37
C ALA A 62 -0.42 1.08 -1.41
N LEU A 63 -0.56 -0.25 -1.30
CA LEU A 63 0.54 -1.18 -1.52
C LEU A 63 0.33 -1.76 -2.92
N ILE A 64 1.29 -1.53 -3.81
CA ILE A 64 1.10 -1.79 -5.23
C ILE A 64 2.22 -2.67 -5.77
N ASP A 65 1.84 -3.78 -6.39
CA ASP A 65 2.80 -4.61 -7.11
C ASP A 65 3.31 -3.83 -8.32
N ILE A 66 4.62 -3.67 -8.41
CA ILE A 66 5.25 -2.98 -9.54
C ILE A 66 4.88 -3.64 -10.85
N ARG A 67 4.79 -4.97 -10.86
CA ARG A 67 4.56 -5.74 -12.09
C ARG A 67 3.09 -6.05 -12.32
N LEU A 68 2.25 -5.14 -11.94
CA LEU A 68 0.83 -5.28 -12.18
C LEU A 68 0.56 -5.45 -13.67
N VAL A 69 -0.26 -6.44 -14.01
CA VAL A 69 -0.58 -6.74 -15.41
C VAL A 69 -1.73 -5.86 -15.87
N GLY A 70 -1.62 -5.35 -17.10
CA GLY A 70 -2.69 -4.54 -17.68
C GLY A 70 -2.15 -3.40 -18.52
N PRO A 71 -3.03 -2.53 -18.99
CA PRO A 71 -2.62 -1.39 -19.84
C PRO A 71 -1.63 -0.45 -19.16
N ILE A 72 -1.74 -0.30 -17.84
CA ILE A 72 -0.77 0.46 -17.07
C ILE A 72 -0.23 -0.44 -15.98
N ASP A 73 1.04 -0.26 -15.64
CA ASP A 73 1.67 -1.07 -14.61
C ASP A 73 1.53 -0.40 -13.24
N GLY A 74 2.14 -1.02 -12.22
CA GLY A 74 2.03 -0.51 -10.87
C GLY A 74 2.67 0.86 -10.69
N ILE A 75 3.72 1.15 -11.44
CA ILE A 75 4.40 2.45 -11.33
C ILE A 75 3.50 3.57 -11.85
N GLU A 76 2.90 3.35 -13.01
CA GLU A 76 2.00 4.37 -13.58
C GLU A 76 0.76 4.52 -12.70
N LEU A 77 0.24 3.41 -12.16
CA LEU A 77 -0.88 3.48 -11.24
C LEU A 77 -0.53 4.34 -10.02
N ALA A 78 0.66 4.14 -9.45
CA ALA A 78 1.09 4.91 -8.30
C ALA A 78 1.13 6.40 -8.61
N ARG A 79 1.61 6.76 -9.82
CA ARG A 79 1.63 8.15 -10.23
C ARG A 79 0.23 8.72 -10.31
N GLN A 80 -0.71 7.99 -10.88
CA GLN A 80 -2.09 8.46 -11.01
C GLN A 80 -2.78 8.58 -9.66
N LEU A 81 -2.54 7.63 -8.75
CA LEU A 81 -3.11 7.71 -7.42
C LEU A 81 -2.62 8.94 -6.68
N ARG A 82 -1.33 9.24 -6.79
CA ARG A 82 -0.77 10.41 -6.16
C ARG A 82 -1.31 11.70 -6.79
N ASP A 83 -1.29 11.77 -8.11
CA ASP A 83 -1.63 13.01 -8.81
C ASP A 83 -3.12 13.32 -8.72
N ARG A 84 -3.97 12.30 -8.78
CA ARG A 84 -5.42 12.50 -8.80
C ARG A 84 -6.06 12.51 -7.41
N PHE A 85 -5.52 11.74 -6.48
CA PHE A 85 -6.17 11.53 -5.19
C PHE A 85 -5.26 11.81 -4.00
N GLN A 86 -4.00 12.16 -4.24
CA GLN A 86 -3.01 12.39 -3.17
C GLN A 86 -2.83 11.14 -2.31
N ILE A 87 -2.91 9.97 -2.92
CA ILE A 87 -2.70 8.70 -2.22
C ILE A 87 -1.27 8.24 -2.46
N PRO A 88 -0.43 8.16 -1.42
CA PRO A 88 0.94 7.69 -1.58
C PRO A 88 0.99 6.18 -1.73
N ALA A 89 2.11 5.67 -2.23
CA ALA A 89 2.26 4.26 -2.50
C ALA A 89 3.52 3.68 -1.88
N ILE A 90 3.43 2.40 -1.52
CA ILE A 90 4.57 1.54 -1.23
C ILE A 90 4.57 0.48 -2.33
N PHE A 91 5.71 0.24 -2.96
CA PHE A 91 5.79 -0.77 -3.99
C PHE A 91 6.14 -2.13 -3.41
N LEU A 92 5.43 -3.15 -3.90
CA LEU A 92 5.75 -4.54 -3.65
C LEU A 92 6.55 -5.01 -4.86
N SER A 93 7.75 -5.55 -4.63
CA SER A 93 8.64 -5.85 -5.74
C SER A 93 9.40 -7.14 -5.54
N GLY A 94 9.49 -7.93 -6.59
CA GLY A 94 10.43 -9.03 -6.64
C GLY A 94 11.79 -8.48 -7.02
N LEU A 95 12.49 -9.21 -7.89
CA LEU A 95 13.74 -8.69 -8.43
C LEU A 95 13.39 -7.73 -9.57
N ALA A 96 13.74 -6.48 -9.39
CA ALA A 96 13.53 -5.49 -10.42
C ALA A 96 14.86 -5.14 -11.05
N ASP A 97 14.87 -4.98 -12.36
CA ASP A 97 16.07 -4.54 -13.05
C ASP A 97 16.31 -3.05 -12.72
N PRO A 98 17.54 -2.57 -12.96
CA PRO A 98 17.87 -1.19 -12.60
C PRO A 98 16.96 -0.15 -13.27
N GLU A 99 16.55 -0.40 -14.49
CA GLU A 99 15.70 0.54 -15.23
C GLU A 99 14.32 0.65 -14.59
N THR A 100 13.71 -0.48 -14.24
CA THR A 100 12.42 -0.49 -13.58
C THR A 100 12.51 0.18 -12.22
N ARG A 101 13.59 -0.10 -11.48
CA ARG A 101 13.78 0.49 -10.17
C ARG A 101 13.91 2.01 -10.26
N GLU A 102 14.61 2.49 -11.28
CA GLU A 102 14.76 3.92 -11.49
C GLU A 102 13.41 4.58 -11.78
N ARG A 103 12.62 3.95 -12.64
CA ARG A 103 11.26 4.45 -12.94
C ARG A 103 10.42 4.49 -11.67
N ALA A 104 10.52 3.45 -10.84
CA ALA A 104 9.77 3.38 -9.59
C ALA A 104 10.14 4.52 -8.65
N LEU A 105 11.43 4.85 -8.57
CA LEU A 105 11.87 5.95 -7.72
C LEU A 105 11.32 7.28 -8.21
N LEU A 106 11.19 7.46 -9.51
CA LEU A 106 10.63 8.69 -10.07
C LEU A 106 9.17 8.89 -9.71
N ALA A 107 8.45 7.81 -9.37
CA ALA A 107 7.07 7.90 -8.92
C ALA A 107 6.97 8.34 -7.46
N GLN A 108 8.09 8.53 -6.79
CA GLN A 108 8.18 9.03 -5.41
C GLN A 108 7.38 8.20 -4.42
N PRO A 109 7.64 6.89 -4.37
CA PRO A 109 6.96 6.04 -3.40
C PRO A 109 7.46 6.34 -1.99
N LEU A 110 6.66 6.01 -1.00
CA LEU A 110 7.06 6.17 0.39
C LEU A 110 7.87 4.97 0.90
N GLY A 111 7.99 3.92 0.10
CA GLY A 111 8.79 2.77 0.47
C GLY A 111 8.73 1.65 -0.53
N PHE A 112 9.56 0.66 -0.31
CA PHE A 112 9.61 -0.57 -1.10
C PHE A 112 9.57 -1.75 -0.17
N LEU A 113 8.81 -2.77 -0.53
CA LEU A 113 8.82 -4.06 0.14
C LEU A 113 9.27 -5.10 -0.86
N ARG A 114 10.45 -5.65 -0.64
CA ARG A 114 11.01 -6.64 -1.53
C ARG A 114 10.47 -8.02 -1.21
N LYS A 115 9.95 -8.70 -2.19
CA LYS A 115 9.44 -10.06 -2.03
C LYS A 115 10.60 -11.05 -1.98
N PRO A 116 10.60 -12.02 -1.09
CA PRO A 116 9.63 -12.22 -0.02
C PRO A 116 9.93 -11.29 1.15
N TYR A 117 8.89 -10.78 1.81
CA TYR A 117 9.06 -9.86 2.92
C TYR A 117 8.56 -10.52 4.20
N ARG A 118 9.06 -10.01 5.33
CA ARG A 118 8.66 -10.47 6.65
C ARG A 118 7.57 -9.55 7.19
N ALA A 119 6.78 -10.10 8.11
CA ALA A 119 5.72 -9.31 8.75
C ALA A 119 6.23 -8.01 9.35
N SER A 120 7.37 -8.08 10.05
CA SER A 120 7.94 -6.89 10.69
C SER A 120 8.36 -5.84 9.66
N GLN A 121 8.85 -6.26 8.51
CA GLN A 121 9.24 -5.33 7.45
C GLN A 121 8.03 -4.61 6.90
N VAL A 122 6.94 -5.33 6.69
CA VAL A 122 5.70 -4.74 6.19
C VAL A 122 5.19 -3.70 7.18
N PHE A 123 5.08 -4.09 8.44
CA PHE A 123 4.57 -3.20 9.48
C PHE A 123 5.43 -1.94 9.59
N ASN A 124 6.75 -2.11 9.67
CA ASN A 124 7.66 -0.98 9.85
C ASN A 124 7.65 -0.04 8.65
N THR A 125 7.57 -0.59 7.44
CA THR A 125 7.54 0.23 6.23
C THR A 125 6.27 1.06 6.19
N ILE A 126 5.13 0.46 6.54
CA ILE A 126 3.86 1.18 6.56
C ILE A 126 3.87 2.26 7.64
N GLN A 127 4.38 1.95 8.82
CA GLN A 127 4.43 2.91 9.90
C GLN A 127 5.27 4.14 9.52
N ARG A 128 6.41 3.90 8.89
CA ARG A 128 7.26 5.02 8.44
C ARG A 128 6.58 5.85 7.37
N ALA A 129 5.87 5.18 6.45
CA ALA A 129 5.17 5.88 5.38
C ALA A 129 4.06 6.77 5.95
N LEU A 130 3.28 6.24 6.89
CA LEU A 130 2.20 7.00 7.50
C LEU A 130 2.73 8.16 8.32
N SER A 131 3.85 7.98 9.00
CA SER A 131 4.47 9.06 9.77
C SER A 131 4.96 10.17 8.85
N ALA A 132 5.52 9.83 7.71
CA ALA A 132 6.01 10.81 6.74
C ALA A 132 4.86 11.66 6.22
N GLU A 133 3.68 11.04 6.01
CA GLU A 133 2.51 11.75 5.50
C GLU A 133 1.93 12.74 6.50
N HIS A 134 2.25 12.58 7.77
CA HIS A 134 1.68 13.43 8.82
C HIS A 134 2.64 14.51 9.31
N ILE A 135 3.77 14.68 8.65
CA ILE A 135 4.73 15.71 9.02
C ILE A 135 4.37 17.06 8.40
#